data_242f93effc132ce19244845d414fcf5e
#
_entry.id   242f93effc132ce19244845d414fcf5e
#
_cell.length_a   1.000
_cell.length_b   1.000
_cell.length_c   1.000
_cell.angle_alpha   90.00
_cell.angle_beta   90.00
_cell.angle_gamma   90.00
#
_symmetry.space_group_name_H-M   'P 1'
#
loop_
_entity.id
_entity.type
_entity.pdbx_description
1 polymer ?
#
loop_
_entity_poly.entity_id
_entity_poly.type
_entity_poly.pdbx_seq_one_letter_code
_entity_poly.pdbx_strand_id
1 'polypeptide(L)'
;MTQIVKTTPFPDQKPGTSGLRKKVKVFQQPHYIENFVQSVFDSLEGYAGKTLVIGGDGRFLNREAVQVIVRMAAANGFGRVLVGRGGILSTPAASNVIRKYGAFGGFVLSASHNPGGPDEDFGIKYNIGNGGPAPEGVTDAVFARTKEIAEYRIVDASDIDLDSIGGTSVAGMTVEVIDSVADYAALMEELFDFPAIRALFAGGFALSFDAMSAVTGPYAHRIFEELLGAPAGTVVNGTPLPDFGHHHPDPNLV
;
A
#
# COMPACT_ATOMS: atom_id res chain seq x y z
N MET A 1 3.77 -10.95 22.89
CA MET A 1 2.96 -10.12 23.81
C MET A 1 2.90 -8.70 23.29
N THR A 2 1.80 -7.98 23.55
CA THR A 2 1.72 -6.55 23.24
C THR A 2 2.68 -5.77 24.13
N GLN A 3 3.48 -4.91 23.53
CA GLN A 3 4.39 -3.99 24.23
C GLN A 3 3.85 -2.57 24.08
N ILE A 4 4.00 -1.77 25.14
CA ILE A 4 3.78 -0.33 25.12
C ILE A 4 5.15 0.33 25.12
N VAL A 5 5.47 1.01 24.03
CA VAL A 5 6.76 1.65 23.84
C VAL A 5 6.61 3.15 24.02
N LYS A 6 7.39 3.75 24.92
CA LYS A 6 7.41 5.20 25.11
C LYS A 6 8.10 5.89 23.96
N THR A 7 7.58 7.04 23.57
CA THR A 7 8.07 7.85 22.46
C THR A 7 7.86 9.33 22.72
N THR A 8 8.30 10.16 21.80
CA THR A 8 8.09 11.61 21.81
C THR A 8 7.58 12.06 20.44
N PRO A 9 6.75 13.12 20.38
CA PRO A 9 6.24 13.66 19.13
C PRO A 9 7.35 14.09 18.17
N PHE A 10 7.08 13.91 16.85
CA PHE A 10 7.87 14.55 15.79
C PHE A 10 7.11 15.76 15.27
N PRO A 11 7.78 16.91 15.08
CA PRO A 11 7.10 18.17 14.75
C PRO A 11 6.57 18.23 13.32
N ASP A 12 7.01 17.31 12.46
CA ASP A 12 6.82 17.37 11.02
C ASP A 12 5.87 16.28 10.45
N GLN A 13 5.16 15.55 11.32
CA GLN A 13 4.23 14.48 10.91
C GLN A 13 2.84 15.01 10.50
N LYS A 14 2.79 16.09 9.74
CA LYS A 14 1.54 16.62 9.18
C LYS A 14 1.19 15.89 7.88
N PRO A 15 0.12 15.07 7.83
CA PRO A 15 -0.35 14.50 6.59
C PRO A 15 -1.01 15.58 5.74
N GLY A 16 -0.79 15.51 4.42
CA GLY A 16 -1.64 16.20 3.44
C GLY A 16 -2.77 15.28 2.96
N THR A 17 -3.57 15.75 1.99
CA THR A 17 -4.60 14.93 1.31
C THR A 17 -4.05 13.65 0.69
N SER A 18 -2.77 13.65 0.33
CA SER A 18 -2.04 12.50 -0.22
C SER A 18 -1.22 11.73 0.82
N GLY A 19 -1.49 11.92 2.11
CA GLY A 19 -0.80 11.28 3.21
C GLY A 19 0.47 12.03 3.67
N LEU A 20 1.23 11.40 4.56
CA LEU A 20 2.51 11.88 5.03
C LEU A 20 3.60 11.46 4.05
N ARG A 21 4.32 12.42 3.47
CA ARG A 21 5.44 12.18 2.54
C ARG A 21 6.69 12.87 3.03
N LYS A 22 7.80 12.14 3.13
CA LYS A 22 9.12 12.59 3.54
C LYS A 22 10.20 11.75 2.86
N LYS A 23 11.45 12.17 2.97
CA LYS A 23 12.59 11.34 2.59
C LYS A 23 12.64 10.06 3.43
N VAL A 24 13.09 8.96 2.83
CA VAL A 24 13.27 7.67 3.50
C VAL A 24 14.03 7.81 4.82
N LYS A 25 15.12 8.59 4.84
CA LYS A 25 15.93 8.84 6.05
C LYS A 25 15.13 9.45 7.22
N VAL A 26 14.08 10.20 6.93
CA VAL A 26 13.19 10.74 7.96
C VAL A 26 12.34 9.62 8.55
N PHE A 27 11.77 8.76 7.69
CA PHE A 27 10.99 7.61 8.14
C PHE A 27 11.81 6.54 8.86
N GLN A 28 13.12 6.47 8.60
CA GLN A 28 14.04 5.54 9.27
C GLN A 28 14.46 6.00 10.67
N GLN A 29 14.08 7.20 11.11
CA GLN A 29 14.29 7.60 12.49
C GLN A 29 13.54 6.64 13.44
N PRO A 30 14.15 6.25 14.58
CA PRO A 30 13.49 5.39 15.54
C PRO A 30 12.11 5.94 15.95
N HIS A 31 11.08 5.10 15.92
CA HIS A 31 9.70 5.42 16.28
C HIS A 31 8.92 6.32 15.31
N TYR A 32 9.51 6.76 14.18
CA TYR A 32 8.84 7.71 13.28
C TYR A 32 7.61 7.11 12.61
N ILE A 33 7.73 5.90 12.04
CA ILE A 33 6.61 5.17 11.41
C ILE A 33 5.56 4.84 12.46
N GLU A 34 6.01 4.31 13.59
CA GLU A 34 5.15 3.84 14.67
C GLU A 34 4.32 4.98 15.26
N ASN A 35 4.92 6.15 15.45
CA ASN A 35 4.21 7.34 15.94
C ASN A 35 3.08 7.75 14.99
N PHE A 36 3.36 7.79 13.69
CA PHE A 36 2.35 8.15 12.71
C PHE A 36 1.23 7.11 12.64
N VAL A 37 1.57 5.82 12.57
CA VAL A 37 0.59 4.73 12.51
C VAL A 37 -0.26 4.67 13.77
N GLN A 38 0.34 4.81 14.95
CA GLN A 38 -0.43 4.86 16.20
C GLN A 38 -1.35 6.07 16.25
N SER A 39 -0.88 7.23 15.77
CA SER A 39 -1.72 8.44 15.70
C SER A 39 -2.92 8.25 14.78
N VAL A 40 -2.77 7.50 13.67
CA VAL A 40 -3.90 7.10 12.84
C VAL A 40 -4.86 6.23 13.64
N PHE A 41 -4.38 5.15 14.28
CA PHE A 41 -5.24 4.25 15.04
C PHE A 41 -5.97 4.96 16.20
N ASP A 42 -5.27 5.82 16.93
CA ASP A 42 -5.84 6.58 18.04
C ASP A 42 -6.92 7.60 17.60
N SER A 43 -6.90 7.98 16.32
CA SER A 43 -7.88 8.91 15.72
C SER A 43 -9.08 8.21 15.09
N LEU A 44 -9.14 6.87 15.18
CA LEU A 44 -10.20 6.06 14.59
C LEU A 44 -10.98 5.35 15.70
N GLU A 45 -12.30 5.17 15.49
CA GLU A 45 -13.17 4.46 16.42
C GLU A 45 -13.78 3.22 15.76
N GLY A 46 -14.03 2.16 16.53
CA GLY A 46 -14.78 0.99 16.08
C GLY A 46 -14.02 0.01 15.20
N TYR A 47 -12.70 0.08 15.11
CA TYR A 47 -11.89 -0.83 14.28
C TYR A 47 -11.55 -2.16 14.97
N ALA A 48 -11.78 -2.30 16.28
CA ALA A 48 -11.48 -3.53 17.00
C ALA A 48 -12.17 -4.75 16.36
N GLY A 49 -11.40 -5.80 16.10
CA GLY A 49 -11.86 -7.01 15.42
C GLY A 49 -12.11 -6.86 13.92
N LYS A 50 -11.94 -5.69 13.34
CA LYS A 50 -12.17 -5.43 11.91
C LYS A 50 -10.97 -5.80 11.04
N THR A 51 -11.16 -5.73 9.73
CA THR A 51 -10.12 -5.98 8.73
C THR A 51 -9.44 -4.67 8.33
N LEU A 52 -8.11 -4.70 8.25
CA LEU A 52 -7.26 -3.63 7.71
C LEU A 52 -6.61 -4.12 6.41
N VAL A 53 -6.48 -3.25 5.41
CA VAL A 53 -5.73 -3.52 4.17
C VAL A 53 -4.38 -2.81 4.23
N ILE A 54 -3.30 -3.45 3.79
CA ILE A 54 -1.97 -2.86 3.74
C ILE A 54 -1.31 -3.19 2.40
N GLY A 55 -0.73 -2.20 1.77
CA GLY A 55 0.10 -2.38 0.59
C GLY A 55 0.59 -1.04 0.05
N GLY A 56 1.42 -1.08 -0.97
CA GLY A 56 2.00 0.12 -1.55
C GLY A 56 2.58 -0.10 -2.93
N ASP A 57 3.38 0.84 -3.38
CA ASP A 57 3.95 0.83 -4.73
C ASP A 57 5.28 0.06 -4.85
N GLY A 58 5.76 -0.55 -3.78
CA GLY A 58 6.96 -1.38 -3.78
C GLY A 58 8.28 -0.61 -3.67
N ARG A 59 8.22 0.74 -3.50
CA ARG A 59 9.42 1.57 -3.30
C ARG A 59 10.23 1.18 -2.08
N PHE A 60 11.44 1.71 -1.98
CA PHE A 60 12.33 1.50 -0.84
C PHE A 60 11.60 1.77 0.50
N LEU A 61 11.84 0.96 1.51
CA LEU A 61 11.20 0.96 2.84
C LEU A 61 9.76 0.41 2.85
N ASN A 62 9.15 0.06 1.71
CA ASN A 62 7.77 -0.42 1.68
C ASN A 62 7.58 -1.71 2.50
N ARG A 63 8.48 -2.70 2.33
CA ARG A 63 8.36 -4.00 3.00
C ARG A 63 8.52 -3.88 4.51
N GLU A 64 9.50 -3.11 4.96
CA GLU A 64 9.77 -2.85 6.38
C GLU A 64 8.59 -2.13 7.04
N ALA A 65 8.04 -1.13 6.38
CA ALA A 65 6.86 -0.41 6.87
C ALA A 65 5.63 -1.33 6.97
N VAL A 66 5.41 -2.23 6.01
CA VAL A 66 4.35 -3.24 6.09
C VAL A 66 4.52 -4.10 7.34
N GLN A 67 5.73 -4.60 7.64
CA GLN A 67 5.99 -5.41 8.83
C GLN A 67 5.69 -4.65 10.13
N VAL A 68 6.10 -3.39 10.21
CA VAL A 68 5.79 -2.53 11.37
C VAL A 68 4.28 -2.38 11.54
N ILE A 69 3.56 -2.02 10.45
CA ILE A 69 2.11 -1.79 10.49
C ILE A 69 1.35 -3.07 10.88
N VAL A 70 1.74 -4.25 10.37
CA VAL A 70 1.14 -5.54 10.73
C VAL A 70 1.27 -5.80 12.24
N ARG A 71 2.47 -5.63 12.80
CA ARG A 71 2.71 -5.82 14.24
C ARG A 71 1.93 -4.81 15.09
N MET A 72 1.81 -3.59 14.63
CA MET A 72 1.02 -2.55 15.31
C MET A 72 -0.48 -2.82 15.21
N ALA A 73 -0.99 -3.26 14.05
CA ALA A 73 -2.39 -3.62 13.89
C ALA A 73 -2.81 -4.74 14.86
N ALA A 74 -1.97 -5.77 15.01
CA ALA A 74 -2.19 -6.83 15.98
C ALA A 74 -2.23 -6.31 17.43
N ALA A 75 -1.31 -5.41 17.80
CA ALA A 75 -1.26 -4.81 19.13
C ALA A 75 -2.45 -3.89 19.44
N ASN A 76 -3.04 -3.29 18.41
CA ASN A 76 -4.16 -2.37 18.52
C ASN A 76 -5.53 -3.04 18.35
N GLY A 77 -5.56 -4.37 18.15
CA GLY A 77 -6.81 -5.15 18.22
C GLY A 77 -7.57 -5.29 16.90
N PHE A 78 -6.92 -5.09 15.74
CA PHE A 78 -7.50 -5.55 14.49
C PHE A 78 -7.66 -7.08 14.49
N GLY A 79 -8.72 -7.58 13.88
CA GLY A 79 -8.98 -9.03 13.81
C GLY A 79 -8.31 -9.69 12.60
N ARG A 80 -8.13 -8.93 11.53
CA ARG A 80 -7.55 -9.42 10.26
C ARG A 80 -6.79 -8.32 9.54
N VAL A 81 -5.71 -8.71 8.88
CA VAL A 81 -4.98 -7.86 7.92
C VAL A 81 -4.91 -8.56 6.57
N LEU A 82 -5.23 -7.84 5.49
CA LEU A 82 -4.97 -8.24 4.12
C LEU A 82 -3.75 -7.47 3.60
N VAL A 83 -2.74 -8.21 3.14
CA VAL A 83 -1.51 -7.61 2.61
C VAL A 83 -1.35 -8.04 1.15
N GLY A 84 -1.07 -7.11 0.26
CA GLY A 84 -0.71 -7.46 -1.11
C GLY A 84 0.61 -8.24 -1.15
N ARG A 85 0.71 -9.28 -2.02
CA ARG A 85 1.93 -10.05 -2.21
C ARG A 85 3.13 -9.14 -2.47
N GLY A 86 4.26 -9.41 -1.80
CA GLY A 86 5.44 -8.53 -1.82
C GLY A 86 5.25 -7.19 -1.11
N GLY A 87 4.14 -7.00 -0.38
CA GLY A 87 3.74 -5.69 0.16
C GLY A 87 3.17 -4.75 -0.90
N ILE A 88 2.84 -5.26 -2.09
CA ILE A 88 2.45 -4.45 -3.25
C ILE A 88 0.93 -4.42 -3.41
N LEU A 89 0.37 -3.22 -3.43
CA LEU A 89 -0.97 -2.90 -3.92
C LEU A 89 -0.93 -1.50 -4.52
N SER A 90 -1.28 -1.37 -5.79
CA SER A 90 -1.47 -0.04 -6.38
C SER A 90 -2.60 0.70 -5.66
N THR A 91 -2.58 2.02 -5.67
CA THR A 91 -3.63 2.82 -5.01
C THR A 91 -5.05 2.39 -5.41
N PRO A 92 -5.39 2.20 -6.70
CA PRO A 92 -6.73 1.76 -7.07
C PRO A 92 -7.01 0.29 -6.67
N ALA A 93 -5.99 -0.59 -6.68
CA ALA A 93 -6.16 -1.96 -6.20
C ALA A 93 -6.43 -1.99 -4.69
N ALA A 94 -5.69 -1.24 -3.88
CA ALA A 94 -5.96 -1.10 -2.45
C ALA A 94 -7.37 -0.58 -2.19
N SER A 95 -7.81 0.44 -2.92
CA SER A 95 -9.19 0.97 -2.85
C SER A 95 -10.23 -0.10 -3.18
N ASN A 96 -9.98 -0.92 -4.21
CA ASN A 96 -10.86 -2.02 -4.58
C ASN A 96 -10.91 -3.10 -3.50
N VAL A 97 -9.76 -3.53 -2.97
CA VAL A 97 -9.67 -4.55 -1.90
C VAL A 97 -10.41 -4.07 -0.65
N ILE A 98 -10.25 -2.81 -0.23
CA ILE A 98 -10.96 -2.24 0.91
C ILE A 98 -12.48 -2.40 0.73
N ARG A 99 -13.02 -2.01 -0.43
CA ARG A 99 -14.46 -2.13 -0.72
C ARG A 99 -14.92 -3.57 -0.84
N LYS A 100 -14.20 -4.38 -1.61
CA LYS A 100 -14.57 -5.77 -1.90
C LYS A 100 -14.68 -6.62 -0.64
N TYR A 101 -13.74 -6.44 0.29
CA TYR A 101 -13.71 -7.22 1.54
C TYR A 101 -14.41 -6.53 2.72
N GLY A 102 -15.04 -5.38 2.50
CA GLY A 102 -15.68 -4.62 3.57
C GLY A 102 -14.72 -4.25 4.69
N ALA A 103 -13.46 -3.96 4.33
CA ALA A 103 -12.44 -3.61 5.29
C ALA A 103 -12.75 -2.27 5.95
N PHE A 104 -12.32 -2.10 7.20
CA PHE A 104 -12.49 -0.84 7.94
C PHE A 104 -11.75 0.31 7.26
N GLY A 105 -10.62 0.02 6.66
CA GLY A 105 -9.79 0.94 5.91
C GLY A 105 -8.47 0.29 5.53
N GLY A 106 -7.50 1.10 5.13
CA GLY A 106 -6.18 0.55 4.77
C GLY A 106 -5.08 1.59 4.69
N PHE A 107 -3.85 1.12 4.83
CA PHE A 107 -2.65 1.90 4.55
C PHE A 107 -2.19 1.68 3.12
N VAL A 108 -1.95 2.77 2.41
CA VAL A 108 -1.36 2.81 1.07
C VAL A 108 0.00 3.48 1.17
N LEU A 109 1.06 2.69 0.96
CA LEU A 109 2.44 3.12 1.09
C LEU A 109 2.94 3.60 -0.28
N SER A 110 2.93 4.91 -0.48
CA SER A 110 3.30 5.52 -1.75
C SER A 110 3.60 7.01 -1.60
N ALA A 111 4.57 7.49 -2.35
CA ALA A 111 4.79 8.92 -2.56
C ALA A 111 4.48 9.30 -4.03
N SER A 112 3.52 8.62 -4.67
CA SER A 112 3.10 8.88 -6.06
C SER A 112 4.28 8.70 -7.04
N HIS A 113 4.45 9.66 -7.96
CA HIS A 113 5.54 9.69 -8.95
C HIS A 113 6.88 10.20 -8.42
N ASN A 114 6.98 10.55 -7.14
CA ASN A 114 8.26 10.97 -6.57
C ASN A 114 9.31 9.85 -6.68
N PRO A 115 10.60 10.18 -6.86
CA PRO A 115 11.66 9.20 -6.94
C PRO A 115 11.66 8.22 -5.77
N GLY A 116 12.04 6.96 -6.02
CA GLY A 116 12.24 5.91 -5.03
C GLY A 116 13.71 5.62 -4.80
N GLY A 117 14.03 5.09 -3.62
CA GLY A 117 15.40 4.74 -3.26
C GLY A 117 15.74 5.13 -1.83
N PRO A 118 16.94 4.77 -1.33
CA PRO A 118 17.33 4.98 0.07
C PRO A 118 17.44 6.46 0.47
N ASP A 119 17.70 7.35 -0.48
CA ASP A 119 17.80 8.79 -0.26
C ASP A 119 16.57 9.56 -0.76
N GLU A 120 15.59 8.84 -1.30
CA GLU A 120 14.44 9.41 -1.97
C GLU A 120 13.18 9.39 -1.09
N ASP A 121 12.02 9.57 -1.70
CA ASP A 121 10.79 9.82 -0.97
C ASP A 121 10.05 8.52 -0.60
N PHE A 122 9.45 8.52 0.59
CA PHE A 122 8.49 7.52 1.05
C PHE A 122 7.20 8.20 1.50
N GLY A 123 6.10 7.47 1.52
CA GLY A 123 4.82 8.03 1.95
C GLY A 123 3.90 6.99 2.57
N ILE A 124 3.11 7.43 3.55
CA ILE A 124 2.06 6.65 4.20
C ILE A 124 0.75 7.41 4.10
N LYS A 125 -0.26 6.79 3.51
CA LYS A 125 -1.62 7.32 3.39
C LYS A 125 -2.61 6.34 4.01
N TYR A 126 -3.62 6.85 4.73
CA TYR A 126 -4.75 6.07 5.20
C TYR A 126 -5.96 6.30 4.31
N ASN A 127 -6.57 5.21 3.85
CA ASN A 127 -7.83 5.18 3.13
C ASN A 127 -8.93 4.61 4.04
N ILE A 128 -10.10 5.23 4.04
CA ILE A 128 -11.26 4.80 4.82
C ILE A 128 -12.04 3.66 4.14
N GLY A 129 -13.08 3.14 4.79
CA GLY A 129 -13.84 1.96 4.35
C GLY A 129 -14.50 2.04 2.98
N ASN A 130 -14.70 3.24 2.41
CA ASN A 130 -15.16 3.40 1.03
C ASN A 130 -14.03 3.24 -0.02
N GLY A 131 -12.79 3.00 0.43
CA GLY A 131 -11.60 2.87 -0.40
C GLY A 131 -10.96 4.19 -0.80
N GLY A 132 -11.58 5.33 -0.51
CA GLY A 132 -11.03 6.66 -0.78
C GLY A 132 -10.08 7.15 0.33
N PRO A 133 -9.29 8.21 0.07
CA PRO A 133 -8.43 8.81 1.07
C PRO A 133 -9.25 9.34 2.26
N ALA A 134 -8.63 9.34 3.43
CA ALA A 134 -9.24 9.90 4.64
C ALA A 134 -9.65 11.36 4.43
N PRO A 135 -10.87 11.76 4.83
CA PRO A 135 -11.31 13.15 4.73
C PRO A 135 -10.51 14.05 5.68
N GLU A 136 -10.56 15.36 5.42
CA GLU A 136 -9.77 16.38 6.14
C GLU A 136 -9.96 16.30 7.66
N GLY A 137 -11.18 16.10 8.13
CA GLY A 137 -11.44 15.95 9.57
C GLY A 137 -10.69 14.79 10.23
N VAL A 138 -10.47 13.68 9.49
CA VAL A 138 -9.67 12.55 10.00
C VAL A 138 -8.17 12.90 9.97
N THR A 139 -7.69 13.50 8.87
CA THR A 139 -6.27 13.88 8.77
C THR A 139 -5.88 14.95 9.77
N ASP A 140 -6.79 15.89 10.10
CA ASP A 140 -6.60 16.89 11.14
C ASP A 140 -6.54 16.27 12.54
N ALA A 141 -7.42 15.31 12.83
CA ALA A 141 -7.38 14.56 14.09
C ALA A 141 -6.06 13.78 14.22
N VAL A 142 -5.63 13.11 13.16
CA VAL A 142 -4.31 12.43 13.11
C VAL A 142 -3.19 13.42 13.39
N PHE A 143 -3.19 14.58 12.73
CA PHE A 143 -2.15 15.60 12.95
C PHE A 143 -2.16 16.15 14.37
N ALA A 144 -3.33 16.39 14.93
CA ALA A 144 -3.43 16.79 16.34
C ALA A 144 -2.81 15.71 17.26
N ARG A 145 -3.14 14.43 17.00
CA ARG A 145 -2.63 13.30 17.79
C ARG A 145 -1.12 13.13 17.67
N THR A 146 -0.52 13.35 16.47
CA THR A 146 0.95 13.27 16.30
C THR A 146 1.72 14.25 17.19
N LYS A 147 1.11 15.35 17.62
CA LYS A 147 1.74 16.35 18.51
C LYS A 147 1.73 15.98 19.98
N GLU A 148 0.88 15.02 20.36
CA GLU A 148 0.62 14.65 21.75
C GLU A 148 0.98 13.19 22.04
N ILE A 149 1.41 12.42 21.02
CA ILE A 149 1.74 11.01 21.19
C ILE A 149 2.89 10.84 22.18
N ALA A 150 2.71 9.95 23.16
CA ALA A 150 3.71 9.63 24.17
C ALA A 150 4.08 8.14 24.20
N GLU A 151 3.30 7.31 23.52
CA GLU A 151 3.51 5.87 23.44
C GLU A 151 2.80 5.27 22.21
N TYR A 152 3.26 4.10 21.79
CA TYR A 152 2.59 3.29 20.79
C TYR A 152 2.55 1.82 21.22
N ARG A 153 1.68 1.04 20.58
CA ARG A 153 1.50 -0.39 20.85
C ARG A 153 2.02 -1.20 19.69
N ILE A 154 2.83 -2.19 19.98
CA ILE A 154 3.38 -3.12 18.98
C ILE A 154 3.51 -4.51 19.61
N VAL A 155 3.37 -5.58 18.83
CA VAL A 155 3.68 -6.93 19.28
C VAL A 155 5.12 -7.29 18.91
N ASP A 156 5.78 -8.01 19.81
CA ASP A 156 7.05 -8.68 19.51
C ASP A 156 6.72 -9.96 18.72
N ALA A 157 6.96 -9.91 17.44
CA ALA A 157 6.74 -10.99 16.49
C ALA A 157 7.73 -10.90 15.34
N SER A 158 8.10 -12.05 14.79
CA SER A 158 8.91 -12.13 13.58
C SER A 158 8.15 -11.54 12.38
N ASP A 159 8.91 -11.13 11.38
CA ASP A 159 8.36 -10.70 10.12
C ASP A 159 7.58 -11.84 9.44
N ILE A 160 6.50 -11.47 8.77
CA ILE A 160 5.72 -12.41 7.96
C ILE A 160 6.35 -12.59 6.57
N ASP A 161 6.15 -13.77 5.99
CA ASP A 161 6.49 -13.98 4.58
C ASP A 161 5.51 -13.19 3.70
N LEU A 162 6.02 -12.18 3.00
CA LEU A 162 5.23 -11.35 2.07
C LEU A 162 5.19 -11.93 0.65
N ASP A 163 6.02 -12.91 0.34
CA ASP A 163 6.20 -13.38 -1.04
C ASP A 163 5.29 -14.57 -1.38
N SER A 164 4.81 -15.29 -0.36
CA SER A 164 3.91 -16.42 -0.52
C SER A 164 2.46 -16.03 -0.21
N ILE A 165 1.56 -16.24 -1.18
CA ILE A 165 0.13 -16.08 -0.96
C ILE A 165 -0.35 -17.11 0.06
N GLY A 166 -1.10 -16.65 1.07
CA GLY A 166 -1.63 -17.52 2.10
C GLY A 166 -1.85 -16.82 3.43
N GLY A 167 -2.34 -17.60 4.39
CA GLY A 167 -2.69 -17.12 5.73
C GLY A 167 -1.63 -17.46 6.77
N THR A 168 -1.42 -16.55 7.71
CA THR A 168 -0.64 -16.74 8.92
C THR A 168 -1.29 -16.02 10.10
N SER A 169 -0.70 -16.09 11.27
CA SER A 169 -1.21 -15.39 12.46
C SER A 169 -0.11 -14.61 13.15
N VAL A 170 -0.43 -13.39 13.56
CA VAL A 170 0.45 -12.53 14.37
C VAL A 170 -0.27 -12.17 15.65
N ALA A 171 0.19 -12.71 16.78
CA ALA A 171 -0.40 -12.51 18.11
C ALA A 171 -1.93 -12.74 18.18
N GLY A 172 -2.44 -13.72 17.41
CA GLY A 172 -3.87 -14.07 17.35
C GLY A 172 -4.67 -13.31 16.28
N MET A 173 -4.10 -12.27 15.67
CA MET A 173 -4.69 -11.61 14.50
C MET A 173 -4.41 -12.45 13.25
N THR A 174 -5.41 -12.65 12.40
CA THR A 174 -5.22 -13.30 11.09
C THR A 174 -4.53 -12.34 10.13
N VAL A 175 -3.47 -12.81 9.46
CA VAL A 175 -2.82 -12.07 8.36
C VAL A 175 -2.91 -12.91 7.11
N GLU A 176 -3.35 -12.33 6.02
CA GLU A 176 -3.48 -12.99 4.73
C GLU A 176 -2.76 -12.19 3.66
N VAL A 177 -1.78 -12.82 3.04
CA VAL A 177 -1.11 -12.31 1.85
C VAL A 177 -1.94 -12.69 0.64
N ILE A 178 -2.46 -11.70 -0.07
CA ILE A 178 -3.36 -11.86 -1.22
C ILE A 178 -2.63 -11.61 -2.53
N ASP A 179 -3.17 -12.14 -3.63
CA ASP A 179 -2.72 -11.76 -4.96
C ASP A 179 -2.98 -10.26 -5.19
N SER A 180 -1.91 -9.51 -5.43
CA SER A 180 -1.96 -8.04 -5.56
C SER A 180 -2.77 -7.59 -6.78
N VAL A 181 -2.96 -8.43 -7.77
CA VAL A 181 -3.49 -8.08 -9.09
C VAL A 181 -4.89 -8.66 -9.34
N ALA A 182 -5.17 -9.86 -8.82
CA ALA A 182 -6.35 -10.64 -9.19
C ALA A 182 -7.67 -9.87 -9.02
N ASP A 183 -7.88 -9.25 -7.85
CA ASP A 183 -9.12 -8.53 -7.57
C ASP A 183 -9.29 -7.27 -8.45
N TYR A 184 -8.18 -6.59 -8.76
CA TYR A 184 -8.21 -5.43 -9.65
C TYR A 184 -8.45 -5.86 -11.10
N ALA A 185 -7.82 -6.93 -11.55
CA ALA A 185 -8.04 -7.48 -12.89
C ALA A 185 -9.50 -7.90 -13.08
N ALA A 186 -10.09 -8.58 -12.10
CA ALA A 186 -11.51 -8.94 -12.13
C ALA A 186 -12.42 -7.71 -12.23
N LEU A 187 -12.13 -6.65 -11.47
CA LEU A 187 -12.86 -5.39 -11.58
C LEU A 187 -12.74 -4.78 -12.99
N MET A 188 -11.57 -4.85 -13.60
CA MET A 188 -11.38 -4.33 -14.98
C MET A 188 -12.21 -5.13 -15.99
N GLU A 189 -12.33 -6.46 -15.83
CA GLU A 189 -13.19 -7.29 -16.68
C GLU A 189 -14.68 -6.95 -16.55
N GLU A 190 -15.12 -6.48 -15.38
CA GLU A 190 -16.50 -6.00 -15.17
C GLU A 190 -16.75 -4.62 -15.79
N LEU A 191 -15.74 -3.75 -15.78
CA LEU A 191 -15.88 -2.34 -16.18
C LEU A 191 -15.63 -2.09 -17.67
N PHE A 192 -14.86 -2.94 -18.34
CA PHE A 192 -14.45 -2.76 -19.73
C PHE A 192 -14.86 -3.94 -20.60
N ASP A 193 -15.13 -3.68 -21.88
CA ASP A 193 -15.45 -4.70 -22.87
C ASP A 193 -14.17 -5.46 -23.30
N PHE A 194 -13.76 -6.43 -22.50
CA PHE A 194 -12.57 -7.25 -22.78
C PHE A 194 -12.69 -8.04 -24.10
N PRO A 195 -13.83 -8.62 -24.48
CA PRO A 195 -14.02 -9.22 -25.80
C PRO A 195 -13.67 -8.27 -26.96
N ALA A 196 -14.18 -7.02 -26.93
CA ALA A 196 -13.87 -6.03 -27.96
C ALA A 196 -12.38 -5.65 -27.99
N ILE A 197 -11.76 -5.49 -26.81
CA ILE A 197 -10.33 -5.16 -26.72
C ILE A 197 -9.46 -6.33 -27.19
N ARG A 198 -9.80 -7.58 -26.86
CA ARG A 198 -9.12 -8.77 -27.42
C ARG A 198 -9.20 -8.82 -28.95
N ALA A 199 -10.37 -8.50 -29.51
CA ALA A 199 -10.53 -8.45 -30.95
C ALA A 199 -9.66 -7.36 -31.60
N LEU A 200 -9.46 -6.24 -30.92
CA LEU A 200 -8.59 -5.15 -31.37
C LEU A 200 -7.13 -5.63 -31.46
N PHE A 201 -6.61 -6.29 -30.41
CA PHE A 201 -5.26 -6.87 -30.42
C PHE A 201 -5.10 -7.97 -31.48
N ALA A 202 -6.09 -8.87 -31.59
CA ALA A 202 -6.10 -9.91 -32.63
C ALA A 202 -6.13 -9.31 -34.05
N GLY A 203 -6.69 -8.11 -34.23
CA GLY A 203 -6.68 -7.34 -35.47
C GLY A 203 -5.35 -6.60 -35.78
N GLY A 204 -4.33 -6.76 -34.93
CA GLY A 204 -3.00 -6.19 -35.15
C GLY A 204 -2.78 -4.80 -34.54
N PHE A 205 -3.64 -4.36 -33.62
CA PHE A 205 -3.37 -3.14 -32.86
C PHE A 205 -2.10 -3.30 -32.00
N ALA A 206 -1.18 -2.37 -32.14
CA ALA A 206 0.07 -2.36 -31.39
C ALA A 206 0.01 -1.38 -30.21
N LEU A 207 0.48 -1.84 -29.06
CA LEU A 207 0.62 -1.07 -27.83
C LEU A 207 2.01 -1.30 -27.25
N SER A 208 2.61 -0.29 -26.68
CA SER A 208 3.74 -0.41 -25.76
C SER A 208 3.37 0.26 -24.45
N PHE A 209 3.49 -0.48 -23.35
CA PHE A 209 3.21 0.01 -21.99
C PHE A 209 4.50 -0.03 -21.19
N ASP A 210 5.08 1.14 -20.93
CA ASP A 210 6.23 1.26 -20.04
C ASP A 210 5.75 1.39 -18.59
N ALA A 211 6.02 0.37 -17.79
CA ALA A 211 5.68 0.37 -16.37
C ALA A 211 6.70 1.11 -15.49
N MET A 212 7.78 1.63 -16.08
CA MET A 212 8.82 2.42 -15.40
C MET A 212 9.39 1.74 -14.14
N SER A 213 9.49 0.42 -14.16
CA SER A 213 9.88 -0.40 -12.99
C SER A 213 9.07 -0.10 -11.71
N ALA A 214 7.83 0.35 -11.87
CA ALA A 214 6.93 0.75 -10.81
C ALA A 214 5.77 -0.24 -10.62
N VAL A 215 4.85 0.09 -9.72
CA VAL A 215 3.75 -0.79 -9.26
C VAL A 215 2.82 -1.27 -10.37
N THR A 216 2.75 -0.60 -11.50
CA THR A 216 1.84 -0.93 -12.61
C THR A 216 2.25 -2.18 -13.38
N GLY A 217 3.51 -2.60 -13.29
CA GLY A 217 4.06 -3.71 -14.08
C GLY A 217 3.28 -5.02 -13.96
N PRO A 218 3.11 -5.61 -12.77
CA PRO A 218 2.34 -6.84 -12.58
C PRO A 218 0.90 -6.75 -13.09
N TYR A 219 0.26 -5.59 -12.93
CA TYR A 219 -1.10 -5.34 -13.46
C TYR A 219 -1.13 -5.31 -14.98
N ALA A 220 -0.16 -4.63 -15.59
CA ALA A 220 -0.06 -4.53 -17.03
C ALA A 220 0.19 -5.90 -17.69
N HIS A 221 1.12 -6.70 -17.14
CA HIS A 221 1.35 -8.07 -17.61
C HIS A 221 0.07 -8.91 -17.55
N ARG A 222 -0.59 -8.91 -16.38
CA ARG A 222 -1.82 -9.68 -16.17
C ARG A 222 -2.93 -9.25 -17.12
N ILE A 223 -3.16 -7.93 -17.25
CA ILE A 223 -4.30 -7.41 -18.00
C ILE A 223 -4.01 -7.43 -19.51
N PHE A 224 -2.90 -6.85 -19.96
CA PHE A 224 -2.65 -6.72 -21.40
C PHE A 224 -2.19 -8.03 -22.05
N GLU A 225 -1.18 -8.67 -21.48
CA GLU A 225 -0.57 -9.85 -22.12
C GLU A 225 -1.38 -11.12 -21.84
N GLU A 226 -1.78 -11.38 -20.58
CA GLU A 226 -2.46 -12.63 -20.25
C GLU A 226 -3.97 -12.58 -20.55
N LEU A 227 -4.69 -11.54 -20.10
CA LEU A 227 -6.16 -11.49 -20.21
C LEU A 227 -6.64 -10.93 -21.54
N LEU A 228 -5.98 -9.93 -22.08
CA LEU A 228 -6.37 -9.26 -23.33
C LEU A 228 -5.66 -9.82 -24.56
N GLY A 229 -4.61 -10.63 -24.40
CA GLY A 229 -3.92 -11.30 -25.51
C GLY A 229 -3.02 -10.37 -26.34
N ALA A 230 -2.55 -9.26 -25.76
CA ALA A 230 -1.52 -8.46 -26.37
C ALA A 230 -0.22 -9.30 -26.52
N PRO A 231 0.61 -9.04 -27.56
CA PRO A 231 1.86 -9.78 -27.74
C PRO A 231 2.79 -9.70 -26.53
N ALA A 232 3.53 -10.76 -26.25
CA ALA A 232 4.60 -10.75 -25.26
C ALA A 232 5.60 -9.62 -25.56
N GLY A 233 6.00 -8.87 -24.53
CA GLY A 233 6.85 -7.68 -24.67
C GLY A 233 6.08 -6.39 -24.95
N THR A 234 4.74 -6.43 -24.94
CA THR A 234 3.90 -5.23 -24.89
C THR A 234 4.21 -4.40 -23.64
N VAL A 235 4.47 -5.07 -22.51
CA VAL A 235 4.85 -4.44 -21.26
C VAL A 235 6.39 -4.42 -21.15
N VAL A 236 6.94 -3.23 -21.01
CA VAL A 236 8.38 -3.02 -20.76
C VAL A 236 8.59 -2.47 -19.36
N ASN A 237 9.78 -2.71 -18.80
CA ASN A 237 10.10 -2.34 -17.41
C ASN A 237 9.03 -2.80 -16.39
N GLY A 238 8.45 -4.00 -16.62
CA GLY A 238 7.28 -4.50 -15.90
C GLY A 238 7.56 -5.07 -14.51
N THR A 239 8.83 -5.16 -14.08
CA THR A 239 9.19 -5.63 -12.74
C THR A 239 9.33 -4.44 -11.79
N PRO A 240 8.52 -4.36 -10.72
CA PRO A 240 8.68 -3.31 -9.71
C PRO A 240 10.04 -3.39 -9.02
N LEU A 241 10.76 -2.28 -8.95
CA LEU A 241 12.03 -2.14 -8.26
C LEU A 241 11.91 -1.10 -7.13
N PRO A 242 12.64 -1.26 -6.01
CA PRO A 242 12.54 -0.34 -4.88
C PRO A 242 12.94 1.12 -5.19
N ASP A 243 13.76 1.29 -6.21
CA ASP A 243 14.28 2.57 -6.70
C ASP A 243 13.78 2.93 -8.11
N PHE A 244 12.79 2.18 -8.60
CA PHE A 244 12.23 2.30 -9.95
C PHE A 244 13.30 2.22 -11.07
N GLY A 245 14.36 1.41 -10.84
CA GLY A 245 15.46 1.25 -11.79
C GLY A 245 16.32 2.51 -11.92
N HIS A 246 16.47 3.27 -10.86
CA HIS A 246 17.17 4.57 -10.81
C HIS A 246 16.53 5.66 -11.69
N HIS A 247 15.25 5.51 -12.02
CA HIS A 247 14.51 6.48 -12.80
C HIS A 247 13.46 7.20 -11.96
N HIS A 248 13.07 8.39 -12.43
CA HIS A 248 11.92 9.09 -11.89
C HIS A 248 10.66 8.55 -12.58
N PRO A 249 9.74 7.87 -11.87
CA PRO A 249 8.59 7.20 -12.50
C PRO A 249 7.47 8.21 -12.79
N ASP A 250 7.79 9.32 -13.44
CA ASP A 250 6.83 10.34 -13.83
C ASP A 250 6.36 10.11 -15.27
N PRO A 251 5.08 9.80 -15.49
CA PRO A 251 4.54 9.58 -16.84
C PRO A 251 4.36 10.87 -17.64
N ASN A 252 4.55 12.03 -17.03
CA ASN A 252 4.45 13.29 -17.74
C ASN A 252 5.71 13.49 -18.62
N LEU A 253 5.48 13.50 -19.90
CA LEU A 253 6.54 13.92 -20.85
C LEU A 253 6.72 15.43 -20.74
N VAL A 254 7.94 15.85 -20.41
CA VAL A 254 8.32 17.26 -20.33
C VAL A 254 8.94 17.67 -21.67
#